data_222231b4efcf62bbcb08d56739f14ee4
#
_entry.id   222231b4efcf62bbcb08d56739f14ee4
#
_cell.length_a   1.000
_cell.length_b   1.000
_cell.length_c   1.000
_cell.angle_alpha   90.00
_cell.angle_beta   90.00
_cell.angle_gamma   90.00
#
_symmetry.space_group_name_H-M   'P 1'
#
loop_
_entity.id
_entity.type
_entity.pdbx_description
1 polymer ?
#
loop_
_entity_poly.entity_id
_entity_poly.type
_entity_poly.pdbx_seq_one_letter_code
_entity_poly.pdbx_strand_id
1 'polypeptide(L)'
;MDFDHLTTFLEISKLGSFSRAGQKLFRSQPAVSAQIRQLEQEYGQKLFDRVGKTVKLTAAGEALIVYANRLLNLKEESLRAVSDLSSSPRGTLNIGANEATCLYVLPDLFAAYHRQFPAVQISIYRNFSRKVIEKIEDGTVDVGIVTLPVKSPSLKIHSIFRDRLMLMVSASNPLSRAKGVTLSEIADQPQILPKTGYTRQLFDKLFRPYRAKLRVTMELASVGMIKRFVAAGLGVSIISESFAKDEVRSGEAKLVPITDVQLTRELGLVYRRDRTLPRAAAAFVTLLRQQHFPADGAHVASKR
;
A
#
# COMPACT_ATOMS: atom_id res chain seq x y z
N MET A 1 -14.18 -28.98 -10.24
CA MET A 1 -13.16 -27.88 -10.30
C MET A 1 -12.01 -28.23 -9.38
N ASP A 2 -10.78 -28.23 -9.90
CA ASP A 2 -9.57 -28.50 -9.12
C ASP A 2 -8.82 -27.18 -8.87
N PHE A 3 -8.36 -26.98 -7.63
CA PHE A 3 -7.57 -25.80 -7.25
C PHE A 3 -6.23 -25.74 -8.00
N ASP A 4 -5.67 -26.88 -8.38
CA ASP A 4 -4.46 -26.97 -9.18
C ASP A 4 -4.67 -26.41 -10.60
N HIS A 5 -5.86 -26.61 -11.19
CA HIS A 5 -6.22 -26.02 -12.48
C HIS A 5 -6.32 -24.49 -12.38
N LEU A 6 -6.91 -23.97 -11.29
CA LEU A 6 -6.96 -22.52 -11.06
C LEU A 6 -5.57 -21.90 -10.86
N THR A 7 -4.69 -22.62 -10.13
CA THR A 7 -3.30 -22.18 -9.95
C THR A 7 -2.57 -22.12 -11.28
N THR A 8 -2.73 -23.14 -12.13
CA THR A 8 -2.15 -23.20 -13.47
C THR A 8 -2.69 -22.10 -14.38
N PHE A 9 -3.99 -21.85 -14.34
CA PHE A 9 -4.64 -20.75 -15.07
C PHE A 9 -4.04 -19.39 -14.69
N LEU A 10 -3.94 -19.08 -13.40
CA LEU A 10 -3.36 -17.81 -12.92
C LEU A 10 -1.88 -17.68 -13.29
N GLU A 11 -1.12 -18.77 -13.27
CA GLU A 11 0.30 -18.69 -13.62
C GLU A 11 0.50 -18.44 -15.12
N ILE A 12 -0.32 -19.06 -15.99
CA ILE A 12 -0.30 -18.78 -17.44
C ILE A 12 -0.70 -17.32 -17.68
N SER A 13 -1.72 -16.81 -17.00
CA SER A 13 -2.17 -15.42 -17.17
C SER A 13 -1.08 -14.40 -16.82
N LYS A 14 -0.25 -14.69 -15.80
CA LYS A 14 0.89 -13.85 -15.38
C LYS A 14 2.05 -13.90 -16.37
N LEU A 15 2.37 -15.10 -16.85
CA LEU A 15 3.55 -15.32 -17.68
C LEU A 15 3.29 -15.17 -19.18
N GLY A 16 2.02 -15.21 -19.63
CA GLY A 16 1.65 -15.18 -21.04
C GLY A 16 2.21 -16.40 -21.84
N SER A 17 2.47 -17.53 -21.17
CA SER A 17 3.13 -18.70 -21.80
C SER A 17 2.84 -19.99 -21.04
N PHE A 18 2.30 -20.97 -21.74
CA PHE A 18 2.08 -22.33 -21.22
C PHE A 18 3.39 -23.02 -20.84
N SER A 19 4.45 -22.88 -21.66
CA SER A 19 5.73 -23.51 -21.39
C SER A 19 6.42 -22.94 -20.16
N ARG A 20 6.44 -21.60 -20.01
CA ARG A 20 7.00 -20.94 -18.82
C ARG A 20 6.21 -21.25 -17.55
N ALA A 21 4.89 -21.32 -17.65
CA ALA A 21 4.06 -21.73 -16.54
C ALA A 21 4.34 -23.19 -16.14
N GLY A 22 4.48 -24.08 -17.12
CA GLY A 22 4.87 -25.47 -16.86
C GLY A 22 6.21 -25.57 -16.13
N GLN A 23 7.23 -24.88 -16.61
CA GLN A 23 8.54 -24.83 -15.93
C GLN A 23 8.43 -24.35 -14.48
N LYS A 24 7.70 -23.27 -14.25
CA LYS A 24 7.53 -22.69 -12.91
C LYS A 24 6.74 -23.61 -11.97
N LEU A 25 5.78 -24.35 -12.51
CA LEU A 25 4.96 -25.31 -11.74
C LEU A 25 5.54 -26.73 -11.69
N PHE A 26 6.75 -26.93 -12.23
CA PHE A 26 7.39 -28.25 -12.35
C PHE A 26 6.51 -29.26 -13.08
N ARG A 27 5.84 -28.84 -14.17
CA ARG A 27 4.94 -29.64 -14.99
C ARG A 27 5.32 -29.54 -16.48
N SER A 28 5.01 -30.61 -17.22
CA SER A 28 5.19 -30.57 -18.68
C SER A 28 4.14 -29.65 -19.32
N GLN A 29 4.50 -29.03 -20.45
CA GLN A 29 3.57 -28.19 -21.21
C GLN A 29 2.29 -28.93 -21.65
N PRO A 30 2.32 -30.22 -22.08
CA PRO A 30 1.11 -31.00 -22.33
C PRO A 30 0.20 -31.13 -21.12
N ALA A 31 0.76 -31.35 -19.92
CA ALA A 31 -0.01 -31.46 -18.69
C ALA A 31 -0.70 -30.12 -18.34
N VAL A 32 0.03 -29.01 -18.43
CA VAL A 32 -0.53 -27.65 -18.25
C VAL A 32 -1.67 -27.39 -19.25
N SER A 33 -1.48 -27.76 -20.52
CA SER A 33 -2.53 -27.62 -21.55
C SER A 33 -3.75 -28.50 -21.30
N ALA A 34 -3.56 -29.71 -20.75
CA ALA A 34 -4.66 -30.59 -20.38
C ALA A 34 -5.49 -30.00 -19.22
N GLN A 35 -4.84 -29.46 -18.19
CA GLN A 35 -5.52 -28.80 -17.08
C GLN A 35 -6.36 -27.61 -17.53
N ILE A 36 -5.83 -26.77 -18.43
CA ILE A 36 -6.60 -25.65 -18.96
C ILE A 36 -7.78 -26.11 -19.82
N ARG A 37 -7.59 -27.14 -20.64
CA ARG A 37 -8.72 -27.69 -21.41
C ARG A 37 -9.83 -28.21 -20.51
N GLN A 38 -9.50 -28.89 -19.41
CA GLN A 38 -10.49 -29.34 -18.43
C GLN A 38 -11.22 -28.16 -17.78
N LEU A 39 -10.49 -27.12 -17.42
CA LEU A 39 -11.09 -25.89 -16.86
C LEU A 39 -12.01 -25.20 -17.89
N GLU A 40 -11.58 -25.08 -19.15
CA GLU A 40 -12.38 -24.52 -20.25
C GLU A 40 -13.64 -25.36 -20.52
N GLN A 41 -13.56 -26.68 -20.44
CA GLN A 41 -14.71 -27.58 -20.55
C GLN A 41 -15.72 -27.38 -19.41
N GLU A 42 -15.21 -27.24 -18.18
CA GLU A 42 -16.05 -27.03 -16.99
C GLU A 42 -16.81 -25.70 -17.06
N TYR A 43 -16.16 -24.62 -17.55
CA TYR A 43 -16.78 -23.32 -17.71
C TYR A 43 -17.53 -23.14 -19.06
N GLY A 44 -17.39 -24.08 -19.99
CA GLY A 44 -18.02 -24.01 -21.32
C GLY A 44 -17.47 -22.87 -22.19
N GLN A 45 -16.34 -22.28 -21.84
CA GLN A 45 -15.77 -21.11 -22.50
C GLN A 45 -14.25 -21.24 -22.63
N LYS A 46 -13.70 -20.67 -23.71
CA LYS A 46 -12.26 -20.49 -23.82
C LYS A 46 -11.79 -19.41 -22.88
N LEU A 47 -10.72 -19.67 -22.14
CA LEU A 47 -10.10 -18.77 -21.17
C LEU A 47 -8.89 -18.04 -21.74
N PHE A 48 -8.26 -18.64 -22.75
CA PHE A 48 -7.10 -18.07 -23.44
C PHE A 48 -7.29 -18.08 -24.96
N ASP A 49 -6.85 -16.96 -25.59
CA ASP A 49 -6.66 -16.84 -27.02
C ASP A 49 -5.19 -16.95 -27.36
N ARG A 50 -4.88 -17.60 -28.50
CA ARG A 50 -3.55 -17.65 -29.07
C ARG A 50 -3.46 -16.63 -30.22
N VAL A 51 -2.75 -15.54 -29.99
CA VAL A 51 -2.48 -14.53 -31.01
C VAL A 51 -1.01 -14.65 -31.42
N GLY A 52 -0.73 -15.40 -32.46
CA GLY A 52 0.64 -15.72 -32.89
C GLY A 52 1.40 -16.53 -31.83
N LYS A 53 2.52 -15.98 -31.33
CA LYS A 53 3.35 -16.61 -30.28
C LYS A 53 2.94 -16.20 -28.87
N THR A 54 1.96 -15.32 -28.70
CA THR A 54 1.52 -14.81 -27.38
C THR A 54 0.20 -15.44 -26.95
N VAL A 55 0.07 -15.65 -25.64
CA VAL A 55 -1.15 -16.13 -25.00
C VAL A 55 -1.79 -14.94 -24.28
N LYS A 56 -3.04 -14.64 -24.62
CA LYS A 56 -3.83 -13.57 -24.00
C LYS A 56 -5.08 -14.16 -23.37
N LEU A 57 -5.60 -13.48 -22.37
CA LEU A 57 -6.90 -13.84 -21.80
C LEU A 57 -8.03 -13.46 -22.76
N THR A 58 -9.07 -14.30 -22.77
CA THR A 58 -10.38 -13.93 -23.29
C THR A 58 -11.16 -13.10 -22.28
N ALA A 59 -12.32 -12.54 -22.65
CA ALA A 59 -13.21 -11.88 -21.69
C ALA A 59 -13.64 -12.84 -20.54
N ALA A 60 -13.88 -14.13 -20.85
CA ALA A 60 -14.15 -15.14 -19.84
C ALA A 60 -12.95 -15.41 -18.92
N GLY A 61 -11.72 -15.41 -19.49
CA GLY A 61 -10.49 -15.52 -18.72
C GLY A 61 -10.29 -14.32 -17.79
N GLU A 62 -10.53 -13.10 -18.26
CA GLU A 62 -10.44 -11.89 -17.42
C GLU A 62 -11.44 -11.93 -16.25
N ALA A 63 -12.69 -12.35 -16.53
CA ALA A 63 -13.69 -12.54 -15.50
C ALA A 63 -13.23 -13.61 -14.48
N LEU A 64 -12.70 -14.75 -14.94
CA LEU A 64 -12.28 -15.84 -14.07
C LEU A 64 -11.11 -15.47 -13.16
N ILE A 65 -10.19 -14.59 -13.57
CA ILE A 65 -9.04 -14.17 -12.72
C ILE A 65 -9.51 -13.74 -11.31
N VAL A 66 -10.57 -12.92 -11.25
CA VAL A 66 -11.07 -12.40 -9.97
C VAL A 66 -11.57 -13.54 -9.09
N TYR A 67 -12.34 -14.46 -9.66
CA TYR A 67 -12.89 -15.60 -8.92
C TYR A 67 -11.84 -16.65 -8.57
N ALA A 68 -10.90 -16.93 -9.48
CA ALA A 68 -9.80 -17.87 -9.22
C ALA A 68 -8.93 -17.42 -8.04
N ASN A 69 -8.57 -16.14 -7.99
CA ASN A 69 -7.85 -15.59 -6.84
C ASN A 69 -8.66 -15.71 -5.54
N ARG A 70 -9.97 -15.40 -5.56
CA ARG A 70 -10.83 -15.51 -4.38
C ARG A 70 -10.95 -16.96 -3.89
N LEU A 71 -11.12 -17.91 -4.78
CA LEU A 71 -11.24 -19.33 -4.44
C LEU A 71 -9.95 -19.89 -3.84
N LEU A 72 -8.79 -19.59 -4.43
CA LEU A 72 -7.50 -20.00 -3.89
C LEU A 72 -7.22 -19.35 -2.53
N ASN A 73 -7.55 -18.07 -2.38
CA ASN A 73 -7.42 -17.38 -1.10
C ASN A 73 -8.36 -17.95 -0.04
N LEU A 74 -9.60 -18.33 -0.41
CA LEU A 74 -10.54 -18.98 0.51
C LEU A 74 -10.07 -20.38 0.94
N LYS A 75 -9.48 -21.14 0.01
CA LYS A 75 -8.81 -22.42 0.35
C LYS A 75 -7.73 -22.21 1.39
N GLU A 76 -6.79 -21.29 1.15
CA GLU A 76 -5.71 -20.98 2.09
C GLU A 76 -6.24 -20.46 3.44
N GLU A 77 -7.33 -19.71 3.41
CA GLU A 77 -8.02 -19.26 4.62
C GLU A 77 -8.59 -20.43 5.43
N SER A 78 -9.27 -21.36 4.77
CA SER A 78 -9.83 -22.52 5.44
C SER A 78 -8.76 -23.38 6.10
N LEU A 79 -7.62 -23.59 5.42
CA LEU A 79 -6.47 -24.30 5.98
C LEU A 79 -5.92 -23.59 7.21
N ARG A 80 -5.76 -22.25 7.13
CA ARG A 80 -5.32 -21.44 8.27
C ARG A 80 -6.32 -21.47 9.43
N ALA A 81 -7.61 -21.32 9.16
CA ALA A 81 -8.65 -21.34 10.18
C ALA A 81 -8.67 -22.65 10.97
N VAL A 82 -8.46 -23.80 10.30
CA VAL A 82 -8.36 -25.10 10.93
C VAL A 82 -7.05 -25.24 11.71
N SER A 83 -5.92 -24.76 11.16
CA SER A 83 -4.62 -24.81 11.85
C SER A 83 -4.53 -23.86 13.05
N ASP A 84 -5.29 -22.77 13.05
CA ASP A 84 -5.32 -21.74 14.07
C ASP A 84 -6.13 -22.11 15.34
N LEU A 85 -6.52 -23.37 15.49
CA LEU A 85 -7.14 -23.87 16.73
C LEU A 85 -6.17 -23.84 17.93
N SER A 86 -4.88 -23.60 17.71
CA SER A 86 -3.87 -23.42 18.75
C SER A 86 -3.95 -22.04 19.42
N SER A 87 -3.53 -21.96 20.69
CA SER A 87 -3.74 -20.81 21.57
C SER A 87 -2.94 -19.53 21.22
N SER A 88 -1.87 -19.60 20.43
CA SER A 88 -0.99 -18.47 20.14
C SER A 88 -1.00 -18.11 18.65
N PRO A 89 -0.99 -16.77 18.28
CA PRO A 89 -0.84 -16.34 16.90
C PRO A 89 0.43 -16.87 16.26
N ARG A 90 0.30 -17.50 15.07
CA ARG A 90 1.40 -18.02 14.25
C ARG A 90 1.02 -17.95 12.77
N GLY A 91 1.95 -18.33 11.87
CA GLY A 91 1.73 -18.26 10.43
C GLY A 91 2.09 -16.89 9.87
N THR A 92 1.40 -16.44 8.82
CA THR A 92 1.75 -15.21 8.10
C THR A 92 0.69 -14.13 8.31
N LEU A 93 1.14 -12.92 8.64
CA LEU A 93 0.37 -11.69 8.60
C LEU A 93 0.63 -10.99 7.25
N ASN A 94 -0.37 -10.94 6.36
CA ASN A 94 -0.28 -10.23 5.08
C ASN A 94 -0.83 -8.82 5.23
N ILE A 95 0.06 -7.83 5.12
CA ILE A 95 -0.28 -6.42 5.32
C ILE A 95 -0.10 -5.63 4.03
N GLY A 96 -1.04 -4.74 3.72
CA GLY A 96 -0.94 -3.82 2.60
C GLY A 96 -0.71 -2.38 3.07
N ALA A 97 0.26 -1.68 2.48
CA ALA A 97 0.47 -0.26 2.75
C ALA A 97 1.22 0.44 1.60
N ASN A 98 1.17 1.78 1.58
CA ASN A 98 2.03 2.54 0.67
C ASN A 98 3.47 2.65 1.20
N GLU A 99 4.41 3.02 0.32
CA GLU A 99 5.84 3.12 0.65
C GLU A 99 6.10 3.96 1.91
N ALA A 100 5.54 5.15 1.97
CA ALA A 100 5.78 6.06 3.08
C ALA A 100 5.27 5.50 4.42
N THR A 101 4.13 4.83 4.41
CA THR A 101 3.60 4.11 5.59
C THR A 101 4.53 2.96 5.98
N CYS A 102 5.05 2.19 5.01
CA CYS A 102 6.00 1.11 5.26
C CYS A 102 7.30 1.61 5.89
N LEU A 103 7.80 2.77 5.46
CA LEU A 103 9.08 3.30 5.91
C LEU A 103 9.00 4.06 7.24
N TYR A 104 7.90 4.79 7.48
CA TYR A 104 7.85 5.78 8.57
C TYR A 104 6.80 5.48 9.65
N VAL A 105 5.89 4.54 9.41
CA VAL A 105 4.80 4.19 10.38
C VAL A 105 4.92 2.74 10.85
N LEU A 106 5.10 1.81 9.91
CA LEU A 106 5.08 0.38 10.24
C LEU A 106 6.27 -0.14 11.04
N PRO A 107 7.51 0.38 10.94
CA PRO A 107 8.65 -0.22 11.65
C PRO A 107 8.44 -0.33 13.16
N ASP A 108 8.00 0.73 13.82
CA ASP A 108 7.76 0.73 15.27
C ASP A 108 6.62 -0.22 15.67
N LEU A 109 5.56 -0.25 14.84
CA LEU A 109 4.43 -1.17 15.01
C LEU A 109 4.85 -2.63 14.89
N PHE A 110 5.66 -2.93 13.88
CA PHE A 110 6.15 -4.29 13.67
C PHE A 110 7.16 -4.72 14.73
N ALA A 111 7.99 -3.80 15.21
CA ALA A 111 8.89 -4.10 16.34
C ALA A 111 8.09 -4.47 17.61
N ALA A 112 7.01 -3.75 17.90
CA ALA A 112 6.13 -4.06 19.02
C ALA A 112 5.38 -5.38 18.80
N TYR A 113 4.85 -5.60 17.60
CA TYR A 113 4.13 -6.81 17.23
C TYR A 113 5.01 -8.05 17.27
N HIS A 114 6.22 -7.99 16.70
CA HIS A 114 7.15 -9.11 16.65
C HIS A 114 7.66 -9.51 18.05
N ARG A 115 7.86 -8.54 18.95
CA ARG A 115 8.20 -8.86 20.37
C ARG A 115 7.11 -9.69 21.04
N GLN A 116 5.85 -9.41 20.74
CA GLN A 116 4.71 -10.11 21.34
C GLN A 116 4.40 -11.44 20.65
N PHE A 117 4.62 -11.52 19.34
CA PHE A 117 4.27 -12.67 18.50
C PHE A 117 5.44 -13.08 17.57
N PRO A 118 6.56 -13.59 18.13
CA PRO A 118 7.78 -13.88 17.35
C PRO A 118 7.60 -15.02 16.34
N ALA A 119 6.58 -15.87 16.50
CA ALA A 119 6.28 -16.97 15.58
C ALA A 119 5.46 -16.51 14.35
N VAL A 120 5.11 -15.22 14.23
CA VAL A 120 4.39 -14.70 13.08
C VAL A 120 5.37 -14.14 12.06
N GLN A 121 5.29 -14.64 10.83
CA GLN A 121 5.96 -14.07 9.67
C GLN A 121 5.15 -12.86 9.15
N ILE A 122 5.81 -11.74 8.86
CA ILE A 122 5.16 -10.56 8.30
C ILE A 122 5.47 -10.49 6.81
N SER A 123 4.42 -10.38 5.99
CA SER A 123 4.49 -10.18 4.55
C SER A 123 3.87 -8.84 4.18
N ILE A 124 4.60 -8.00 3.42
CA ILE A 124 4.15 -6.65 3.09
C ILE A 124 3.84 -6.54 1.59
N TYR A 125 2.59 -6.25 1.26
CA TYR A 125 2.17 -5.81 -0.07
C TYR A 125 2.27 -4.29 -0.17
N ARG A 126 3.33 -3.79 -0.82
CA ARG A 126 3.56 -2.37 -0.99
C ARG A 126 2.93 -1.86 -2.30
N ASN A 127 1.90 -1.03 -2.16
CA ASN A 127 1.26 -0.37 -3.31
C ASN A 127 0.44 0.85 -2.86
N PHE A 128 -0.14 1.61 -3.82
CA PHE A 128 -1.07 2.70 -3.51
C PHE A 128 -2.35 2.18 -2.84
N SER A 129 -3.00 3.03 -2.04
CA SER A 129 -4.20 2.67 -1.25
C SER A 129 -5.27 1.93 -2.06
N ARG A 130 -5.55 2.38 -3.30
CA ARG A 130 -6.50 1.71 -4.18
C ARG A 130 -6.13 0.24 -4.44
N LYS A 131 -4.85 -0.02 -4.77
CA LYS A 131 -4.38 -1.38 -5.04
C LYS A 131 -4.32 -2.25 -3.78
N VAL A 132 -4.04 -1.63 -2.64
CA VAL A 132 -4.12 -2.31 -1.34
C VAL A 132 -5.56 -2.74 -1.06
N ILE A 133 -6.54 -1.87 -1.31
CA ILE A 133 -7.96 -2.17 -1.14
C ILE A 133 -8.40 -3.33 -2.04
N GLU A 134 -8.04 -3.30 -3.33
CA GLU A 134 -8.31 -4.39 -4.26
C GLU A 134 -7.76 -5.74 -3.71
N LYS A 135 -6.57 -5.73 -3.08
CA LYS A 135 -5.95 -6.93 -2.49
C LYS A 135 -6.57 -7.38 -1.17
N ILE A 136 -7.17 -6.47 -0.42
CA ILE A 136 -7.98 -6.83 0.75
C ILE A 136 -9.31 -7.46 0.29
N GLU A 137 -9.95 -6.89 -0.72
CA GLU A 137 -11.23 -7.39 -1.25
C GLU A 137 -11.10 -8.76 -1.92
N ASP A 138 -9.98 -9.05 -2.59
CA ASP A 138 -9.70 -10.38 -3.16
C ASP A 138 -9.16 -11.38 -2.12
N GLY A 139 -8.88 -10.95 -0.88
CA GLY A 139 -8.42 -11.79 0.22
C GLY A 139 -6.91 -12.12 0.20
N THR A 140 -6.12 -11.52 -0.71
CA THR A 140 -4.66 -11.70 -0.75
C THR A 140 -3.96 -10.99 0.42
N VAL A 141 -4.53 -9.88 0.88
CA VAL A 141 -4.06 -9.08 2.01
C VAL A 141 -5.08 -9.17 3.14
N ASP A 142 -4.62 -9.44 4.34
CA ASP A 142 -5.49 -9.59 5.52
C ASP A 142 -5.96 -8.23 6.04
N VAL A 143 -5.03 -7.28 6.16
CA VAL A 143 -5.27 -5.92 6.65
C VAL A 143 -4.47 -4.91 5.85
N GLY A 144 -4.98 -3.69 5.74
CA GLY A 144 -4.28 -2.59 5.06
C GLY A 144 -4.20 -1.34 5.92
N ILE A 145 -3.12 -0.59 5.75
CA ILE A 145 -3.01 0.78 6.26
C ILE A 145 -2.99 1.72 5.06
N VAL A 146 -4.07 2.47 4.90
CA VAL A 146 -4.34 3.28 3.71
C VAL A 146 -4.64 4.73 4.07
N THR A 147 -4.45 5.64 3.13
CA THR A 147 -4.85 7.03 3.31
C THR A 147 -6.36 7.17 3.13
N LEU A 148 -7.01 7.82 4.07
CA LEU A 148 -8.44 8.12 4.05
C LEU A 148 -8.72 9.43 3.26
N PRO A 149 -9.94 9.62 2.74
CA PRO A 149 -11.12 8.77 2.90
C PRO A 149 -11.15 7.56 1.96
N VAL A 150 -11.67 6.45 2.45
CA VAL A 150 -12.01 5.25 1.68
C VAL A 150 -13.51 5.01 1.81
N LYS A 151 -14.17 4.75 0.70
CA LYS A 151 -15.61 4.39 0.65
C LYS A 151 -15.74 2.99 0.07
N SER A 152 -16.01 2.02 0.92
CA SER A 152 -16.32 0.65 0.51
C SER A 152 -17.24 0.01 1.57
N PRO A 153 -18.43 -0.48 1.19
CA PRO A 153 -19.36 -1.14 2.11
C PRO A 153 -18.84 -2.50 2.58
N SER A 154 -17.94 -3.14 1.83
CA SER A 154 -17.33 -4.44 2.14
C SER A 154 -16.24 -4.35 3.21
N LEU A 155 -15.78 -3.15 3.57
CA LEU A 155 -14.66 -2.95 4.48
C LEU A 155 -15.10 -2.42 5.84
N LYS A 156 -14.39 -2.85 6.88
CA LYS A 156 -14.30 -2.14 8.16
C LYS A 156 -13.15 -1.16 8.08
N ILE A 157 -13.41 0.08 8.47
CA ILE A 157 -12.46 1.20 8.39
C ILE A 157 -12.36 1.81 9.77
N HIS A 158 -11.14 1.91 10.29
CA HIS A 158 -10.84 2.55 11.57
C HIS A 158 -9.75 3.60 11.34
N SER A 159 -10.01 4.85 11.70
CA SER A 159 -8.97 5.88 11.74
C SER A 159 -7.95 5.52 12.82
N ILE A 160 -6.66 5.53 12.47
CA ILE A 160 -5.57 5.15 13.39
C ILE A 160 -4.55 6.25 13.60
N PHE A 161 -4.41 7.18 12.64
CA PHE A 161 -3.37 8.17 12.70
C PHE A 161 -3.76 9.40 11.87
N ARG A 162 -3.60 10.60 12.44
CA ARG A 162 -3.76 11.88 11.74
C ARG A 162 -2.46 12.64 11.77
N ASP A 163 -2.04 13.16 10.64
CA ASP A 163 -0.76 13.80 10.43
C ASP A 163 -0.95 15.17 9.74
N ARG A 164 -0.16 16.15 10.13
CA ARG A 164 -0.13 17.45 9.45
C ARG A 164 0.73 17.36 8.20
N LEU A 165 0.32 18.07 7.16
CA LEU A 165 1.13 18.31 5.99
C LEU A 165 1.76 19.67 6.11
N MET A 166 3.08 19.74 5.95
CA MET A 166 3.88 20.95 6.10
C MET A 166 4.78 21.13 4.87
N LEU A 167 5.24 22.35 4.64
CA LEU A 167 6.25 22.60 3.63
C LEU A 167 7.61 22.13 4.15
N MET A 168 8.26 21.21 3.44
CA MET A 168 9.64 20.84 3.68
C MET A 168 10.56 21.67 2.77
N VAL A 169 11.57 22.26 3.37
CA VAL A 169 12.60 23.06 2.70
C VAL A 169 13.99 22.63 3.19
N SER A 170 15.04 22.84 2.40
CA SER A 170 16.42 22.65 2.89
C SER A 170 16.73 23.65 3.99
N ALA A 171 17.69 23.32 4.85
CA ALA A 171 18.14 24.25 5.92
C ALA A 171 18.68 25.57 5.37
N SER A 172 19.23 25.57 4.16
CA SER A 172 19.78 26.76 3.48
C SER A 172 18.71 27.61 2.76
N ASN A 173 17.48 27.09 2.59
CA ASN A 173 16.40 27.84 1.93
C ASN A 173 15.96 29.04 2.80
N PRO A 174 15.75 30.25 2.23
CA PRO A 174 15.29 31.40 3.00
C PRO A 174 14.02 31.17 3.83
N LEU A 175 13.10 30.34 3.32
CA LEU A 175 11.86 29.98 4.03
C LEU A 175 12.10 29.12 5.27
N SER A 176 13.29 28.56 5.46
CA SER A 176 13.65 27.77 6.66
C SER A 176 13.54 28.55 7.96
N ARG A 177 13.58 29.88 7.90
CA ARG A 177 13.48 30.82 9.03
C ARG A 177 12.07 31.39 9.20
N ALA A 178 11.16 31.11 8.26
CA ALA A 178 9.80 31.63 8.30
C ALA A 178 9.00 30.93 9.42
N LYS A 179 8.17 31.68 10.14
CA LYS A 179 7.23 31.16 11.14
C LYS A 179 6.04 30.43 10.49
N GLY A 180 5.82 30.67 9.20
CA GLY A 180 4.79 30.05 8.38
C GLY A 180 4.85 30.60 6.96
N VAL A 181 4.19 29.91 6.03
CA VAL A 181 4.13 30.26 4.60
C VAL A 181 2.71 30.08 4.08
N THR A 182 2.37 30.85 3.05
CA THR A 182 1.10 30.75 2.32
C THR A 182 1.26 29.86 1.08
N LEU A 183 0.14 29.40 0.50
CA LEU A 183 0.16 28.68 -0.77
C LEU A 183 0.75 29.51 -1.91
N SER A 184 0.55 30.84 -1.88
CA SER A 184 1.12 31.76 -2.87
C SER A 184 2.66 31.77 -2.81
N GLU A 185 3.23 31.87 -1.61
CA GLU A 185 4.69 31.86 -1.40
C GLU A 185 5.29 30.50 -1.77
N ILE A 186 4.57 29.41 -1.50
CA ILE A 186 4.97 28.07 -1.92
C ILE A 186 4.98 27.97 -3.45
N ALA A 187 3.97 28.54 -4.14
CA ALA A 187 3.88 28.49 -5.60
C ALA A 187 5.05 29.16 -6.32
N ASP A 188 5.68 30.16 -5.69
CA ASP A 188 6.85 30.87 -6.21
C ASP A 188 8.16 30.05 -6.08
N GLN A 189 8.15 28.94 -5.31
CA GLN A 189 9.33 28.08 -5.14
C GLN A 189 9.41 26.97 -6.21
N PRO A 190 10.61 26.46 -6.51
CA PRO A 190 10.76 25.21 -7.29
C PRO A 190 10.10 24.03 -6.58
N GLN A 191 9.19 23.33 -7.24
CA GLN A 191 8.42 22.24 -6.64
C GLN A 191 9.00 20.88 -6.97
N ILE A 192 9.16 20.03 -5.95
CA ILE A 192 9.41 18.59 -6.10
C ILE A 192 8.13 17.86 -5.67
N LEU A 193 7.45 17.22 -6.60
CA LEU A 193 6.11 16.65 -6.37
C LEU A 193 6.11 15.14 -6.36
N PRO A 194 5.23 14.51 -5.57
CA PRO A 194 4.94 13.09 -5.75
C PRO A 194 4.25 12.87 -7.10
N LYS A 195 4.62 11.79 -7.79
CA LYS A 195 4.07 11.44 -9.12
C LYS A 195 2.58 11.09 -9.05
N THR A 196 2.14 10.49 -7.94
CA THR A 196 0.77 9.99 -7.72
C THR A 196 0.43 10.01 -6.23
N GLY A 197 -0.81 9.66 -5.90
CA GLY A 197 -1.29 9.47 -4.53
C GLY A 197 -2.02 10.68 -3.95
N TYR A 198 -2.41 10.55 -2.67
CA TYR A 198 -3.24 11.54 -1.99
C TYR A 198 -2.61 12.96 -1.97
N THR A 199 -1.33 13.06 -1.60
CA THR A 199 -0.65 14.36 -1.52
C THR A 199 -0.55 15.03 -2.89
N ARG A 200 -0.38 14.25 -3.97
CA ARG A 200 -0.40 14.81 -5.34
C ARG A 200 -1.78 15.34 -5.70
N GLN A 201 -2.84 14.58 -5.45
CA GLN A 201 -4.21 15.03 -5.72
C GLN A 201 -4.57 16.29 -4.92
N LEU A 202 -4.14 16.32 -3.66
CA LEU A 202 -4.32 17.48 -2.80
C LEU A 202 -3.57 18.70 -3.34
N PHE A 203 -2.31 18.54 -3.73
CA PHE A 203 -1.50 19.59 -4.35
C PHE A 203 -2.16 20.12 -5.62
N ASP A 204 -2.53 19.25 -6.55
CA ASP A 204 -3.16 19.64 -7.82
C ASP A 204 -4.46 20.43 -7.60
N LYS A 205 -5.24 20.10 -6.56
CA LYS A 205 -6.45 20.82 -6.18
C LYS A 205 -6.13 22.21 -5.60
N LEU A 206 -5.22 22.27 -4.64
CA LEU A 206 -4.89 23.50 -3.91
C LEU A 206 -4.18 24.54 -4.78
N PHE A 207 -3.26 24.07 -5.63
CA PHE A 207 -2.46 24.94 -6.48
C PHE A 207 -3.09 25.24 -7.84
N ARG A 208 -4.33 24.81 -8.07
CA ARG A 208 -5.06 25.14 -9.29
C ARG A 208 -5.12 26.65 -9.59
N PRO A 209 -5.35 27.55 -8.59
CA PRO A 209 -5.33 29.00 -8.83
C PRO A 209 -3.95 29.55 -9.18
N TYR A 210 -2.89 28.87 -8.79
CA TYR A 210 -1.50 29.30 -8.95
C TYR A 210 -0.79 28.65 -10.14
N ARG A 211 -1.49 27.94 -11.01
CA ARG A 211 -0.92 27.12 -12.10
C ARG A 211 0.08 27.86 -12.97
N ALA A 212 -0.17 29.15 -13.26
CA ALA A 212 0.70 29.97 -14.10
C ALA A 212 2.06 30.29 -13.43
N LYS A 213 2.14 30.23 -12.10
CA LYS A 213 3.36 30.49 -11.31
C LYS A 213 4.13 29.21 -10.99
N LEU A 214 3.49 28.05 -11.04
CA LEU A 214 4.09 26.81 -10.62
C LEU A 214 5.27 26.40 -11.49
N ARG A 215 6.42 26.19 -10.84
CA ARG A 215 7.62 25.64 -11.45
C ARG A 215 7.92 24.26 -10.89
N VAL A 216 7.40 23.22 -11.52
CA VAL A 216 7.67 21.82 -11.15
C VAL A 216 9.03 21.43 -11.71
N THR A 217 9.99 21.16 -10.82
CA THR A 217 11.35 20.76 -11.21
C THR A 217 11.49 19.24 -11.31
N MET A 218 10.76 18.51 -10.47
CA MET A 218 10.81 17.05 -10.46
C MET A 218 9.47 16.43 -10.05
N GLU A 219 9.18 15.26 -10.62
CA GLU A 219 8.08 14.39 -10.20
C GLU A 219 8.62 13.02 -9.84
N LEU A 220 8.49 12.61 -8.59
CA LEU A 220 9.13 11.43 -8.02
C LEU A 220 8.10 10.45 -7.44
N ALA A 221 8.36 9.15 -7.58
CA ALA A 221 7.47 8.12 -7.07
C ALA A 221 7.71 7.77 -5.59
N SER A 222 8.84 8.22 -5.01
CA SER A 222 9.28 7.89 -3.65
C SER A 222 9.35 9.12 -2.76
N VAL A 223 8.69 9.07 -1.61
CA VAL A 223 8.81 10.14 -0.58
C VAL A 223 10.24 10.23 -0.04
N GLY A 224 10.93 9.11 0.08
CA GLY A 224 12.34 9.10 0.49
C GLY A 224 13.24 9.89 -0.48
N MET A 225 13.03 9.74 -1.80
CA MET A 225 13.75 10.54 -2.80
C MET A 225 13.37 12.03 -2.71
N ILE A 226 12.08 12.33 -2.57
CA ILE A 226 11.61 13.72 -2.42
C ILE A 226 12.34 14.40 -1.26
N LYS A 227 12.37 13.78 -0.08
CA LYS A 227 13.04 14.33 1.11
C LYS A 227 14.52 14.62 0.87
N ARG A 228 15.25 13.67 0.27
CA ARG A 228 16.67 13.84 -0.02
C ARG A 228 16.95 14.98 -1.00
N PHE A 229 16.14 15.12 -2.04
CA PHE A 229 16.31 16.20 -3.02
C PHE A 229 15.89 17.57 -2.46
N VAL A 230 14.89 17.61 -1.58
CA VAL A 230 14.57 18.83 -0.84
C VAL A 230 15.72 19.21 0.09
N ALA A 231 16.27 18.27 0.86
CA ALA A 231 17.42 18.52 1.74
C ALA A 231 18.65 19.02 0.96
N ALA A 232 18.86 18.49 -0.26
CA ALA A 232 19.92 18.94 -1.18
C ALA A 232 19.65 20.34 -1.83
N GLY A 233 18.52 21.00 -1.52
CA GLY A 233 18.22 22.35 -2.01
C GLY A 233 17.67 22.41 -3.44
N LEU A 234 17.24 21.28 -4.03
CA LEU A 234 16.76 21.24 -5.41
C LEU A 234 15.32 21.73 -5.60
N GLY A 235 14.63 22.05 -4.50
CA GLY A 235 13.26 22.55 -4.48
C GLY A 235 12.60 22.34 -3.12
N VAL A 236 11.30 22.54 -3.08
CA VAL A 236 10.48 22.37 -1.88
C VAL A 236 9.38 21.34 -2.13
N SER A 237 8.82 20.76 -1.07
CA SER A 237 7.71 19.80 -1.19
C SER A 237 6.78 19.85 0.02
N ILE A 238 5.49 19.62 -0.20
CA ILE A 238 4.53 19.41 0.89
C ILE A 238 4.58 17.94 1.27
N ILE A 239 4.92 17.67 2.52
CA ILE A 239 5.01 16.29 3.05
C ILE A 239 4.37 16.19 4.44
N SER A 240 4.13 14.96 4.88
CA SER A 240 3.70 14.68 6.25
C SER A 240 4.81 14.99 7.25
N GLU A 241 4.47 15.67 8.33
CA GLU A 241 5.40 16.03 9.41
C GLU A 241 6.12 14.79 9.97
N SER A 242 5.40 13.69 10.15
CA SER A 242 5.97 12.43 10.67
C SER A 242 7.04 11.81 9.76
N PHE A 243 7.07 12.16 8.46
CA PHE A 243 8.02 11.58 7.51
C PHE A 243 9.37 12.27 7.47
N ALA A 244 9.48 13.52 7.95
CA ALA A 244 10.69 14.33 7.86
C ALA A 244 11.47 14.40 9.19
N LYS A 245 11.15 13.58 10.17
CA LYS A 245 11.75 13.64 11.51
C LYS A 245 13.27 13.52 11.50
N ASP A 246 13.80 12.65 10.67
CA ASP A 246 15.25 12.40 10.62
C ASP A 246 16.00 13.56 9.98
N GLU A 247 15.50 14.10 8.85
CA GLU A 247 16.11 15.25 8.18
C GLU A 247 16.00 16.55 9.02
N VAL A 248 14.92 16.68 9.80
CA VAL A 248 14.78 17.80 10.75
C VAL A 248 15.74 17.63 11.93
N ARG A 249 15.89 16.42 12.46
CA ARG A 249 16.81 16.12 13.58
C ARG A 249 18.26 16.30 13.17
N SER A 250 18.63 15.86 11.97
CA SER A 250 20.01 16.05 11.44
C SER A 250 20.32 17.51 11.06
N GLY A 251 19.28 18.36 10.99
CA GLY A 251 19.44 19.77 10.59
C GLY A 251 19.56 19.98 9.07
N GLU A 252 19.37 18.93 8.25
CA GLU A 252 19.46 19.02 6.79
C GLU A 252 18.25 19.74 6.17
N ALA A 253 17.10 19.67 6.84
CA ALA A 253 15.86 20.28 6.39
C ALA A 253 15.07 20.90 7.52
N LYS A 254 14.09 21.75 7.16
CA LYS A 254 13.10 22.33 8.06
C LYS A 254 11.70 22.08 7.55
N LEU A 255 10.78 21.98 8.50
CA LEU A 255 9.34 21.97 8.23
C LEU A 255 8.75 23.32 8.58
N VAL A 256 8.07 23.94 7.62
CA VAL A 256 7.44 25.25 7.77
C VAL A 256 5.93 25.07 7.72
N PRO A 257 5.18 25.57 8.71
CA PRO A 257 3.73 25.52 8.72
C PRO A 257 3.11 26.27 7.54
N ILE A 258 2.04 25.73 6.97
CA ILE A 258 1.22 26.42 5.96
C ILE A 258 0.11 27.16 6.71
N THR A 259 -0.03 28.46 6.51
CA THR A 259 -0.83 29.34 7.38
C THR A 259 -2.22 29.66 6.86
N ASP A 260 -2.42 29.67 5.56
CA ASP A 260 -3.68 30.01 4.89
C ASP A 260 -4.61 28.78 4.69
N VAL A 261 -4.14 27.58 4.99
CA VAL A 261 -4.94 26.36 4.94
C VAL A 261 -4.41 25.30 5.92
N GLN A 262 -5.30 24.62 6.60
CA GLN A 262 -4.94 23.44 7.41
C GLN A 262 -4.96 22.19 6.55
N LEU A 263 -3.80 21.60 6.37
CA LEU A 263 -3.63 20.39 5.60
C LEU A 263 -3.33 19.21 6.52
N THR A 264 -4.20 18.21 6.46
CA THR A 264 -4.02 16.97 7.22
C THR A 264 -4.14 15.76 6.31
N ARG A 265 -3.47 14.69 6.70
CA ARG A 265 -3.62 13.37 6.13
C ARG A 265 -4.04 12.42 7.24
N GLU A 266 -4.98 11.56 6.93
CA GLU A 266 -5.46 10.56 7.86
C GLU A 266 -5.16 9.16 7.32
N LEU A 267 -4.62 8.29 8.17
CA LEU A 267 -4.42 6.87 7.87
C LEU A 267 -5.50 6.06 8.55
N GLY A 268 -6.03 5.09 7.81
CA GLY A 268 -7.01 4.14 8.29
C GLY A 268 -6.49 2.71 8.21
N LEU A 269 -6.78 1.95 9.25
CA LEU A 269 -6.71 0.49 9.23
C LEU A 269 -7.96 -0.02 8.53
N VAL A 270 -7.79 -0.85 7.51
CA VAL A 270 -8.88 -1.40 6.72
C VAL A 270 -8.76 -2.92 6.60
N TYR A 271 -9.89 -3.63 6.68
CA TYR A 271 -9.99 -5.07 6.49
C TYR A 271 -11.43 -5.45 6.11
N ARG A 272 -11.63 -6.64 5.59
CA ARG A 272 -12.95 -7.11 5.16
C ARG A 272 -13.92 -7.23 6.34
N ARG A 273 -15.16 -6.79 6.10
CA ARG A 273 -16.24 -6.86 7.09
C ARG A 273 -16.85 -8.25 7.22
N ASP A 274 -16.95 -8.94 6.09
CA ASP A 274 -17.65 -10.21 5.91
C ASP A 274 -16.77 -11.43 6.21
N ARG A 275 -15.56 -11.21 6.75
CA ARG A 275 -14.55 -12.24 6.97
C ARG A 275 -14.01 -12.22 8.40
N THR A 276 -13.82 -13.39 8.98
CA THR A 276 -13.05 -13.54 10.21
C THR A 276 -11.57 -13.37 9.89
N LEU A 277 -10.90 -12.47 10.60
CA LEU A 277 -9.46 -12.28 10.44
C LEU A 277 -8.69 -13.50 10.95
N PRO A 278 -7.62 -13.93 10.25
CA PRO A 278 -6.64 -14.85 10.82
C PRO A 278 -6.12 -14.34 12.17
N ARG A 279 -5.77 -15.24 13.09
CA ARG A 279 -5.33 -14.86 14.44
C ARG A 279 -4.18 -13.86 14.45
N ALA A 280 -3.20 -14.04 13.56
CA ALA A 280 -2.11 -13.09 13.39
C ALA A 280 -2.64 -11.69 13.02
N ALA A 281 -3.56 -11.59 12.07
CA ALA A 281 -4.15 -10.32 11.66
C ALA A 281 -5.04 -9.72 12.77
N ALA A 282 -5.84 -10.53 13.46
CA ALA A 282 -6.66 -10.09 14.58
C ALA A 282 -5.81 -9.54 15.74
N ALA A 283 -4.71 -10.19 16.07
CA ALA A 283 -3.77 -9.73 17.10
C ALA A 283 -3.13 -8.39 16.70
N PHE A 284 -2.76 -8.23 15.41
CA PHE A 284 -2.23 -6.97 14.89
C PHE A 284 -3.26 -5.82 14.96
N VAL A 285 -4.50 -6.09 14.58
CA VAL A 285 -5.62 -5.13 14.70
C VAL A 285 -5.83 -4.71 16.16
N THR A 286 -5.77 -5.67 17.08
CA THR A 286 -5.89 -5.40 18.52
C THR A 286 -4.76 -4.54 19.03
N LEU A 287 -3.51 -4.86 18.67
CA LEU A 287 -2.34 -4.06 19.03
C LEU A 287 -2.47 -2.62 18.52
N LEU A 288 -2.84 -2.43 17.25
CA LEU A 288 -3.03 -1.11 16.66
C LEU A 288 -4.10 -0.28 17.37
N ARG A 289 -5.20 -0.90 17.78
CA ARG A 289 -6.29 -0.22 18.48
C ARG A 289 -5.93 0.16 19.92
N GLN A 290 -5.00 -0.55 20.53
CA GLN A 290 -4.49 -0.25 21.88
C GLN A 290 -3.39 0.82 21.87
N GLN A 291 -2.68 0.98 20.74
CA GLN A 291 -1.69 2.04 20.60
C GLN A 291 -2.42 3.38 20.38
N HIS A 292 -2.30 4.28 21.35
CA HIS A 292 -2.65 5.67 21.17
C HIS A 292 -1.60 6.30 20.25
N PHE A 293 -1.93 6.48 18.97
CA PHE A 293 -1.15 7.37 18.11
C PHE A 293 -1.47 8.80 18.56
N PRO A 294 -0.50 9.57 19.05
CA PRO A 294 -0.75 10.96 19.43
C PRO A 294 -1.28 11.71 18.22
N ALA A 295 -2.35 12.47 18.42
CA ALA A 295 -2.99 13.28 17.37
C ALA A 295 -2.05 14.34 16.77
N ASP A 296 -0.93 14.64 17.43
CA ASP A 296 0.03 15.70 17.14
C ASP A 296 1.43 15.17 16.80
N GLY A 297 1.58 14.12 16.03
CA GLY A 297 2.90 13.70 15.52
C GLY A 297 3.99 13.38 16.58
N ALA A 298 3.67 13.44 17.87
CA ALA A 298 4.58 13.13 18.95
C ALA A 298 4.80 11.61 19.07
N HIS A 299 6.02 11.20 19.19
CA HIS A 299 6.46 9.82 19.33
C HIS A 299 5.74 9.05 20.45
N VAL A 300 5.43 7.79 20.19
CA VAL A 300 5.38 6.77 21.25
C VAL A 300 6.81 6.65 21.79
N ALA A 301 7.13 7.47 22.79
CA ALA A 301 8.33 7.24 23.57
C ALA A 301 8.15 5.89 24.28
N SER A 302 8.94 4.91 23.89
CA SER A 302 9.10 3.67 24.64
C SER A 302 9.41 4.02 26.11
N LYS A 303 8.45 3.87 26.98
CA LYS A 303 8.78 3.74 28.41
C LYS A 303 9.55 2.43 28.55
N ARG A 304 10.84 2.59 28.91
CA ARG A 304 11.73 1.50 29.37
C ARG A 304 11.15 0.81 30.59
#